data_d4126d9881a10e0d19117bcff4c754ff
#
_entry.id   d4126d9881a10e0d19117bcff4c754ff
#
_cell.length_a   1.000
_cell.length_b   1.000
_cell.length_c   1.000
_cell.angle_alpha   90.00
_cell.angle_beta   90.00
_cell.angle_gamma   90.00
#
_symmetry.space_group_name_H-M   'P 1'
#
loop_
_entity.id
_entity.type
_entity.pdbx_description
1 polymer ?
#
loop_
_entity_poly.entity_id
_entity_poly.type
_entity_poly.pdbx_seq_one_letter_code
_entity_poly.pdbx_strand_id
1 'polypeptide(L)'
;ESSLNVNEKKLVEPLLDKVLGEDMELELLAADSQFESGELFMALESRKLEHVIPWRRLKGRDNPPDVLSVKDRIDVEGPEHLRSVYHRLRAPNEGLFGRAKCRLNLGKFTWQGLVNVEIHVSLVFCVAYAVCIAAYRLGRPELRQSIAFFA
;
A
#
# COMPACT_ATOMS: atom_id res chain seq x y z
N GLU A 1 27.62 3.86 -11.75
CA GLU A 1 26.80 2.89 -10.99
C GLU A 1 25.35 3.34 -11.14
N SER A 2 24.65 2.62 -11.99
CA SER A 2 23.25 2.92 -12.30
C SER A 2 22.39 2.71 -11.08
N SER A 3 21.70 3.77 -10.64
CA SER A 3 20.58 3.62 -9.73
C SER A 3 19.62 2.60 -10.34
N LEU A 4 19.46 1.47 -9.69
CA LEU A 4 18.46 0.46 -10.06
C LEU A 4 17.09 1.10 -9.91
N ASN A 5 16.60 1.68 -10.98
CA ASN A 5 15.23 2.12 -11.09
C ASN A 5 14.37 0.87 -11.28
N VAL A 6 14.27 0.08 -10.21
CA VAL A 6 13.41 -1.11 -10.21
C VAL A 6 11.98 -0.61 -10.29
N ASN A 7 11.30 -0.99 -11.36
CA ASN A 7 9.89 -0.69 -11.50
C ASN A 7 9.14 -1.40 -10.37
N GLU A 8 8.57 -0.63 -9.44
CA GLU A 8 7.87 -1.12 -8.25
C GLU A 8 6.81 -2.17 -8.59
N LYS A 9 6.19 -2.09 -9.76
CA LYS A 9 5.23 -3.09 -10.25
C LYS A 9 5.80 -4.50 -10.33
N LYS A 10 7.08 -4.64 -10.67
CA LYS A 10 7.76 -5.94 -10.77
C LYS A 10 8.05 -6.58 -9.41
N LEU A 11 7.93 -5.81 -8.33
CA LEU A 11 8.13 -6.31 -6.98
C LEU A 11 6.85 -6.91 -6.38
N VAL A 12 5.70 -6.62 -6.95
CA VAL A 12 4.40 -7.08 -6.40
C VAL A 12 4.27 -8.60 -6.51
N GLU A 13 4.61 -9.19 -7.64
CA GLU A 13 4.50 -10.64 -7.85
C GLU A 13 5.37 -11.45 -6.88
N PRO A 14 6.68 -11.18 -6.77
CA PRO A 14 7.52 -11.85 -5.77
C PRO A 14 7.04 -11.67 -4.33
N LEU A 15 6.48 -10.50 -4.02
CA LEU A 15 5.91 -10.23 -2.70
C LEU A 15 4.66 -11.06 -2.44
N LEU A 16 3.77 -11.17 -3.44
CA LEU A 16 2.58 -12.02 -3.36
C LEU A 16 2.96 -13.48 -3.16
N ASP A 17 3.91 -13.99 -3.92
CA ASP A 17 4.37 -15.38 -3.81
C ASP A 17 4.98 -15.66 -2.43
N LYS A 18 5.70 -14.69 -1.88
CA LYS A 18 6.23 -14.79 -0.52
C LYS A 18 5.11 -14.82 0.52
N VAL A 19 4.14 -13.91 0.45
CA VAL A 19 3.02 -13.84 1.40
C VAL A 19 2.17 -15.11 1.34
N LEU A 20 1.87 -15.60 0.14
CA LEU A 20 1.09 -16.83 -0.04
C LEU A 20 1.86 -18.08 0.38
N GLY A 21 3.20 -18.06 0.35
CA GLY A 21 4.05 -19.13 0.83
C GLY A 21 4.20 -19.20 2.35
N GLU A 22 3.79 -18.16 3.09
CA GLU A 22 3.85 -18.08 4.55
C GLU A 22 2.53 -18.50 5.25
N ASP A 23 1.72 -19.35 4.62
CA ASP A 23 0.40 -19.81 5.13
C ASP A 23 -0.57 -18.64 5.46
N MET A 24 -0.40 -17.51 4.81
CA MET A 24 -1.30 -16.38 4.97
C MET A 24 -2.44 -16.47 3.96
N GLU A 25 -3.67 -16.47 4.46
CA GLU A 25 -4.86 -16.33 3.61
C GLU A 25 -4.97 -14.88 3.12
N LEU A 26 -4.72 -14.68 1.83
CA LEU A 26 -4.90 -13.41 1.16
C LEU A 26 -6.16 -13.47 0.31
N GLU A 27 -7.18 -12.71 0.69
CA GLU A 27 -8.47 -12.68 -0.02
C GLU A 27 -8.52 -11.53 -1.03
N LEU A 28 -7.92 -10.38 -0.70
CA LEU A 28 -8.03 -9.16 -1.46
C LEU A 28 -6.71 -8.39 -1.51
N LEU A 29 -6.34 -7.90 -2.70
CA LEU A 29 -5.28 -6.94 -2.90
C LEU A 29 -5.87 -5.56 -3.20
N ALA A 30 -5.53 -4.55 -2.39
CA ALA A 30 -5.81 -3.16 -2.68
C ALA A 30 -4.49 -2.42 -2.94
N ALA A 31 -4.37 -1.77 -4.10
CA ALA A 31 -3.17 -1.02 -4.45
C ALA A 31 -3.49 0.32 -5.11
N ASP A 32 -2.52 1.23 -5.17
CA ASP A 32 -2.65 2.52 -5.85
C ASP A 32 -2.69 2.33 -7.38
N SER A 33 -3.26 3.30 -8.08
CA SER A 33 -3.32 3.36 -9.54
C SER A 33 -1.95 3.27 -10.24
N GLN A 34 -0.86 3.54 -9.52
CA GLN A 34 0.49 3.34 -10.01
C GLN A 34 0.82 1.89 -10.32
N PHE A 35 0.15 0.94 -9.65
CA PHE A 35 0.35 -0.49 -9.83
C PHE A 35 -0.49 -1.09 -10.96
N GLU A 36 -1.34 -0.29 -11.61
CA GLU A 36 -2.12 -0.75 -12.77
C GLU A 36 -1.19 -1.29 -13.87
N SER A 37 -1.34 -2.57 -14.19
CA SER A 37 -0.71 -3.22 -15.34
C SER A 37 -1.47 -4.49 -15.71
N GLY A 38 -1.54 -4.79 -17.04
CA GLY A 38 -2.17 -6.02 -17.51
C GLY A 38 -1.50 -7.29 -16.98
N GLU A 39 -0.17 -7.26 -16.83
CA GLU A 39 0.60 -8.38 -16.26
C GLU A 39 0.17 -8.67 -14.82
N LEU A 40 0.06 -7.62 -13.98
CA LEU A 40 -0.37 -7.77 -12.60
C LEU A 40 -1.82 -8.28 -12.52
N PHE A 41 -2.73 -7.78 -13.34
CA PHE A 41 -4.11 -8.26 -13.35
C PHE A 41 -4.18 -9.74 -13.70
N MET A 42 -3.48 -10.20 -14.73
CA MET A 42 -3.41 -11.63 -15.08
C MET A 42 -2.81 -12.46 -13.94
N ALA A 43 -1.78 -11.95 -13.27
CA ALA A 43 -1.15 -12.62 -12.14
C ALA A 43 -2.11 -12.77 -10.93
N LEU A 44 -2.94 -11.76 -10.66
CA LEU A 44 -3.94 -11.79 -9.60
C LEU A 44 -5.10 -12.73 -9.94
N GLU A 45 -5.60 -12.69 -11.17
CA GLU A 45 -6.65 -13.58 -11.65
C GLU A 45 -6.22 -15.06 -11.62
N SER A 46 -4.98 -15.35 -12.05
CA SER A 46 -4.43 -16.72 -12.00
C SER A 46 -4.37 -17.30 -10.58
N ARG A 47 -4.20 -16.43 -9.59
CA ARG A 47 -4.18 -16.78 -8.15
C ARG A 47 -5.57 -16.71 -7.50
N LYS A 48 -6.61 -16.36 -8.27
CA LYS A 48 -8.00 -16.17 -7.79
C LYS A 48 -8.10 -15.14 -6.66
N LEU A 49 -7.26 -14.11 -6.70
CA LEU A 49 -7.28 -13.03 -5.73
C LEU A 49 -8.19 -11.90 -6.20
N GLU A 50 -9.11 -11.49 -5.34
CA GLU A 50 -9.84 -10.26 -5.58
C GLU A 50 -8.88 -9.06 -5.54
N HIS A 51 -9.12 -8.08 -6.37
CA HIS A 51 -8.25 -6.91 -6.40
C HIS A 51 -9.02 -5.61 -6.66
N VAL A 52 -8.53 -4.53 -6.05
CA VAL A 52 -9.02 -3.17 -6.28
C VAL A 52 -7.83 -2.26 -6.57
N ILE A 53 -7.57 -2.05 -7.86
CA ILE A 53 -6.51 -1.18 -8.35
C ILE A 53 -7.14 -0.16 -9.30
N PRO A 54 -7.20 1.13 -8.91
CA PRO A 54 -7.80 2.17 -9.74
C PRO A 54 -7.04 2.35 -11.05
N TRP A 55 -7.75 2.67 -12.11
CA TRP A 55 -7.15 3.01 -13.40
C TRP A 55 -6.35 4.31 -13.31
N ARG A 56 -5.17 4.31 -13.90
CA ARG A 56 -4.30 5.48 -13.97
C ARG A 56 -4.72 6.38 -15.15
N ARG A 57 -5.02 7.65 -14.87
CA ARG A 57 -5.08 8.68 -15.91
C ARG A 57 -3.67 8.99 -16.40
N LEU A 58 -3.40 8.69 -17.66
CA LEU A 58 -2.17 9.12 -18.32
C LEU A 58 -2.43 10.47 -19.00
N LYS A 59 -1.67 11.51 -18.60
CA LYS A 59 -1.68 12.80 -19.32
C LYS A 59 -1.28 12.55 -20.78
N GLY A 60 -2.08 13.04 -21.72
CA GLY A 60 -1.76 13.00 -23.17
C GLY A 60 -2.21 11.74 -23.91
N ARG A 61 -2.88 10.78 -23.30
CA ARG A 61 -3.70 9.80 -24.02
C ARG A 61 -5.10 10.36 -24.19
N ASP A 62 -5.62 10.25 -25.42
CA ASP A 62 -7.05 10.42 -25.66
C ASP A 62 -7.78 9.36 -24.84
N ASN A 63 -8.14 9.74 -23.63
CA ASN A 63 -9.01 8.91 -22.83
C ASN A 63 -10.35 8.89 -23.57
N PRO A 64 -10.97 7.72 -23.74
CA PRO A 64 -12.35 7.69 -24.26
C PRO A 64 -13.19 8.69 -23.45
N PRO A 65 -14.11 9.40 -24.08
CA PRO A 65 -14.92 10.43 -23.42
C PRO A 65 -15.64 9.94 -22.17
N ASP A 66 -15.75 8.64 -22.00
CA ASP A 66 -16.41 7.96 -20.87
C ASP A 66 -15.48 7.60 -19.72
N VAL A 67 -14.22 8.03 -19.73
CA VAL A 67 -13.29 7.74 -18.61
C VAL A 67 -13.63 8.60 -17.41
N LEU A 68 -14.45 8.06 -16.55
CA LEU A 68 -14.71 8.56 -15.21
C LEU A 68 -13.39 8.79 -14.44
N SER A 69 -13.40 9.70 -13.49
CA SER A 69 -12.26 9.84 -12.60
C SER A 69 -11.96 8.51 -11.90
N VAL A 70 -10.73 8.31 -11.44
CA VAL A 70 -10.37 7.09 -10.70
C VAL A 70 -11.33 6.82 -9.55
N LYS A 71 -11.74 7.89 -8.85
CA LYS A 71 -12.74 7.81 -7.80
C LYS A 71 -14.10 7.35 -8.35
N ASP A 72 -14.56 7.98 -9.41
CA ASP A 72 -15.87 7.69 -10.00
C ASP A 72 -15.95 6.26 -10.53
N ARG A 73 -14.86 5.71 -11.08
CA ARG A 73 -14.82 4.33 -11.54
C ARG A 73 -14.94 3.32 -10.41
N ILE A 74 -14.21 3.52 -9.31
CA ILE A 74 -14.35 2.67 -8.13
C ILE A 74 -15.78 2.78 -7.57
N ASP A 75 -16.34 4.00 -7.60
CA ASP A 75 -17.68 4.26 -7.06
C ASP A 75 -18.81 3.77 -7.95
N VAL A 76 -18.62 3.63 -9.27
CA VAL A 76 -19.66 3.26 -10.24
C VAL A 76 -19.50 1.83 -10.76
N GLU A 77 -18.29 1.41 -11.12
CA GLU A 77 -18.04 0.13 -11.79
C GLU A 77 -17.70 -1.02 -10.84
N GLY A 78 -17.20 -0.70 -9.63
CA GLY A 78 -16.80 -1.71 -8.66
C GLY A 78 -17.97 -2.26 -7.84
N PRO A 79 -17.93 -3.54 -7.43
CA PRO A 79 -18.84 -4.07 -6.42
C PRO A 79 -18.81 -3.20 -5.16
N GLU A 80 -19.96 -2.96 -4.56
CA GLU A 80 -20.09 -2.05 -3.42
C GLU A 80 -19.17 -2.44 -2.23
N HIS A 81 -19.01 -3.74 -1.99
CA HIS A 81 -18.13 -4.22 -0.94
C HIS A 81 -16.65 -3.88 -1.22
N LEU A 82 -16.18 -3.97 -2.47
CA LEU A 82 -14.80 -3.61 -2.84
C LEU A 82 -14.56 -2.10 -2.69
N ARG A 83 -15.54 -1.27 -3.05
CA ARG A 83 -15.48 0.18 -2.85
C ARG A 83 -15.31 0.53 -1.38
N SER A 84 -16.12 -0.04 -0.52
CA SER A 84 -16.06 0.21 0.92
C SER A 84 -14.72 -0.23 1.50
N VAL A 85 -14.19 -1.39 1.08
CA VAL A 85 -12.88 -1.89 1.49
C VAL A 85 -11.76 -0.98 1.03
N TYR A 86 -11.76 -0.55 -0.23
CA TYR A 86 -10.74 0.37 -0.77
C TYR A 86 -10.67 1.67 0.04
N HIS A 87 -11.82 2.33 0.25
CA HIS A 87 -11.87 3.57 1.02
C HIS A 87 -11.44 3.36 2.48
N ARG A 88 -11.81 2.24 3.08
CA ARG A 88 -11.43 1.89 4.45
C ARG A 88 -9.92 1.62 4.61
N LEU A 89 -9.28 1.01 3.61
CA LEU A 89 -7.86 0.68 3.66
C LEU A 89 -6.95 1.85 3.25
N ARG A 90 -7.41 2.70 2.33
CA ARG A 90 -6.59 3.80 1.81
C ARG A 90 -6.22 4.83 2.88
N ALA A 91 -7.19 5.35 3.60
CA ALA A 91 -6.96 6.41 4.57
C ALA A 91 -6.00 6.02 5.71
N PRO A 92 -6.11 4.81 6.33
CA PRO A 92 -5.13 4.35 7.30
C PRO A 92 -3.72 4.21 6.75
N ASN A 93 -3.57 3.71 5.51
CA ASN A 93 -2.26 3.52 4.88
C ASN A 93 -1.60 4.86 4.55
N GLU A 94 -2.32 5.80 3.96
CA GLU A 94 -1.81 7.16 3.73
C GLU A 94 -1.38 7.83 5.04
N GLY A 95 -2.18 7.67 6.09
CA GLY A 95 -1.85 8.15 7.43
C GLY A 95 -0.62 7.48 8.02
N LEU A 96 -0.44 6.17 7.85
CA LEU A 96 0.73 5.44 8.32
C LEU A 96 2.01 5.93 7.63
N PHE A 97 2.02 6.00 6.30
CA PHE A 97 3.16 6.50 5.52
C PHE A 97 3.46 7.97 5.80
N GLY A 98 2.43 8.81 5.93
CA GLY A 98 2.59 10.21 6.30
C GLY A 98 3.32 10.37 7.63
N ARG A 99 2.93 9.61 8.66
CA ARG A 99 3.58 9.62 9.97
C ARG A 99 4.99 9.03 9.93
N ALA A 100 5.17 7.92 9.22
CA ALA A 100 6.48 7.31 9.04
C ALA A 100 7.47 8.33 8.44
N LYS A 101 7.04 9.10 7.43
CA LYS A 101 7.86 10.16 6.82
C LYS A 101 8.09 11.35 7.77
N CYS A 102 7.04 11.84 8.43
CA CYS A 102 7.11 13.09 9.19
C CYS A 102 7.64 12.90 10.62
N ARG A 103 7.38 11.75 11.26
CA ARG A 103 7.70 11.52 12.67
C ARG A 103 8.82 10.51 12.87
N LEU A 104 9.00 9.56 11.98
CA LEU A 104 10.01 8.51 12.08
C LEU A 104 11.11 8.63 11.01
N ASN A 105 11.19 9.76 10.34
CA ASN A 105 12.22 10.08 9.35
C ASN A 105 12.32 9.08 8.16
N LEU A 106 11.25 8.38 7.81
CA LEU A 106 11.26 7.44 6.69
C LEU A 106 11.68 8.08 5.34
N GLY A 107 11.50 9.39 5.17
CA GLY A 107 11.89 10.13 3.98
C GLY A 107 13.31 10.72 4.02
N LYS A 108 14.06 10.55 5.11
CA LYS A 108 15.38 11.13 5.30
C LYS A 108 16.39 10.03 5.64
N PHE A 109 16.93 9.40 4.59
CA PHE A 109 17.96 8.39 4.75
C PHE A 109 19.31 9.10 4.90
N THR A 110 19.93 9.00 6.08
CA THR A 110 21.28 9.47 6.36
C THR A 110 22.34 8.39 6.12
N TRP A 111 21.91 7.18 5.85
CA TRP A 111 22.73 5.98 5.76
C TRP A 111 22.81 5.53 4.29
N GLN A 112 24.00 5.14 3.88
CA GLN A 112 24.22 4.62 2.53
C GLN A 112 24.13 3.09 2.49
N GLY A 113 23.67 2.56 1.36
CA GLY A 113 23.57 1.13 1.12
C GLY A 113 22.19 0.55 1.39
N LEU A 114 21.80 -0.42 0.56
CA LEU A 114 20.47 -1.03 0.58
C LEU A 114 20.12 -1.68 1.91
N VAL A 115 21.08 -2.40 2.50
CA VAL A 115 20.89 -3.07 3.81
C VAL A 115 20.52 -2.09 4.91
N ASN A 116 21.19 -0.94 4.96
CA ASN A 116 20.88 0.08 5.95
C ASN A 116 19.50 0.71 5.74
N VAL A 117 19.10 0.88 4.48
CA VAL A 117 17.75 1.34 4.13
C VAL A 117 16.70 0.32 4.58
N GLU A 118 16.91 -0.97 4.32
CA GLU A 118 16.00 -2.04 4.75
C GLU A 118 15.87 -2.09 6.27
N ILE A 119 16.97 -2.00 7.01
CA ILE A 119 16.96 -1.95 8.48
C ILE A 119 16.16 -0.74 8.96
N HIS A 120 16.42 0.45 8.39
CA HIS A 120 15.73 1.67 8.77
C HIS A 120 14.23 1.57 8.53
N VAL A 121 13.82 1.13 7.35
CA VAL A 121 12.41 0.92 6.98
C VAL A 121 11.76 -0.08 7.94
N SER A 122 12.40 -1.20 8.22
CA SER A 122 11.89 -2.23 9.13
C SER A 122 11.69 -1.69 10.54
N LEU A 123 12.65 -0.94 11.08
CA LEU A 123 12.53 -0.32 12.39
C LEU A 123 11.37 0.69 12.46
N VAL A 124 11.21 1.52 11.43
CA VAL A 124 10.08 2.47 11.35
C VAL A 124 8.74 1.75 11.43
N PHE A 125 8.57 0.66 10.69
CA PHE A 125 7.33 -0.10 10.73
C PHE A 125 7.16 -0.88 12.03
N CYS A 126 8.24 -1.41 12.62
CA CYS A 126 8.17 -2.02 13.95
C CYS A 126 7.65 -1.04 15.01
N VAL A 127 8.15 0.20 15.03
CA VAL A 127 7.64 1.24 15.94
C VAL A 127 6.18 1.55 15.67
N ALA A 128 5.79 1.72 14.41
CA ALA A 128 4.41 2.00 14.03
C ALA A 128 3.45 0.89 14.49
N TYR A 129 3.82 -0.37 14.30
CA TYR A 129 3.02 -1.52 14.75
C TYR A 129 3.01 -1.66 16.28
N ALA A 130 4.12 -1.40 16.96
CA ALA A 130 4.16 -1.40 18.42
C ALA A 130 3.16 -0.39 19.01
N VAL A 131 3.09 0.82 18.44
CA VAL A 131 2.09 1.83 18.81
C VAL A 131 0.66 1.33 18.61
N CYS A 132 0.38 0.69 17.47
CA CYS A 132 -0.93 0.12 17.20
C CYS A 132 -1.31 -0.96 18.22
N ILE A 133 -0.38 -1.87 18.54
CA ILE A 133 -0.59 -2.96 19.52
C ILE A 133 -0.79 -2.38 20.93
N ALA A 134 0.01 -1.40 21.32
CA ALA A 134 -0.11 -0.75 22.62
C ALA A 134 -1.48 -0.05 22.77
N ALA A 135 -1.92 0.69 21.75
CA ALA A 135 -3.22 1.34 21.75
C ALA A 135 -4.36 0.32 21.87
N TYR A 136 -4.27 -0.80 21.17
CA TYR A 136 -5.25 -1.88 21.25
C TYR A 136 -5.29 -2.51 22.65
N ARG A 137 -4.13 -2.82 23.23
CA ARG A 137 -4.03 -3.40 24.58
C ARG A 137 -4.55 -2.47 25.68
N LEU A 138 -4.44 -1.16 25.48
CA LEU A 138 -5.00 -0.15 26.40
C LEU A 138 -6.49 0.09 26.19
N GLY A 139 -7.13 -0.58 25.22
CA GLY A 139 -8.54 -0.33 24.87
C GLY A 139 -8.79 1.06 24.28
N ARG A 140 -7.74 1.71 23.73
CA ARG A 140 -7.80 3.05 23.17
C ARG A 140 -7.44 3.08 21.69
N PRO A 141 -8.29 2.54 20.81
CA PRO A 141 -8.00 2.41 19.38
C PRO A 141 -7.79 3.77 18.67
N GLU A 142 -8.29 4.86 19.25
CA GLU A 142 -8.04 6.22 18.74
C GLU A 142 -6.57 6.63 18.82
N LEU A 143 -5.79 6.02 19.71
CA LEU A 143 -4.36 6.27 19.87
C LEU A 143 -3.46 5.43 18.94
N ARG A 144 -4.04 4.53 18.15
CA ARG A 144 -3.28 3.61 17.26
C ARG A 144 -2.34 4.32 16.29
N GLN A 145 -2.46 5.61 16.17
CA GLN A 145 -1.66 6.43 15.26
C GLN A 145 -0.89 7.53 16.01
N SER A 146 -0.95 7.57 17.33
CA SER A 146 -0.34 8.63 18.13
C SER A 146 1.02 8.20 18.68
N ILE A 147 2.06 8.30 17.84
CA ILE A 147 3.44 8.02 18.27
C ILE A 147 3.81 8.91 19.45
N ALA A 148 3.42 10.18 19.43
CA ALA A 148 3.73 11.14 20.49
C ALA A 148 3.10 10.80 21.86
N PHE A 149 2.07 9.97 21.89
CA PHE A 149 1.47 9.54 23.17
C PHE A 149 2.33 8.46 23.86
N PHE A 150 3.05 7.65 23.06
CA PHE A 150 3.86 6.53 23.56
C PHE A 150 5.36 6.84 23.64
N ALA A 151 5.79 8.01 23.20
CA ALA A 151 7.17 8.49 23.28
C ALA A 151 7.34 9.33 24.54
#